data_5206b687bbadd33dd858f45f7f250fdc
#
_entry.id   5206b687bbadd33dd858f45f7f250fdc
#
_cell.length_a   1.000
_cell.length_b   1.000
_cell.length_c   1.000
_cell.angle_alpha   90.00
_cell.angle_beta   90.00
_cell.angle_gamma   90.00
#
_symmetry.space_group_name_H-M   'P 1'
#
loop_
_entity.id
_entity.type
_entity.pdbx_description
1 polymer ?
#
loop_
_entity_poly.entity_id
_entity_poly.type
_entity_poly.pdbx_seq_one_letter_code
_entity_poly.pdbx_strand_id
1 'polypeptide(L)'
;ETGAANMQEALKFSTGIITSSQGPRGLSQGTMTAKAVIRGVEKGTLVLVNGVPMNQSGMYSLQDIASDSVEKVEIVRGGGAVLYGSEASGGVINIITKGTRDTKVKAGFGNYGQQNYVVSAQAGDKFGITYSYDHMGKVDHISHPDGGRPAGMYYNIIRAEHNYVDWRYNITDGLYFTHAYSENNSHYVYRYDGRNGKNKGQPGQDMIYKTRENVAGLHYDKDDLKADFYYH
;
A
#
# COMPACT_ATOMS: atom_id res chain seq x y z
N GLU A 1 14.52 6.53 -9.05
CA GLU A 1 13.32 5.71 -9.25
C GLU A 1 13.64 4.26 -8.95
N THR A 2 12.92 3.63 -8.01
CA THR A 2 13.21 2.27 -7.53
C THR A 2 12.66 1.16 -8.43
N GLY A 3 11.87 1.50 -9.45
CA GLY A 3 11.11 0.53 -10.26
C GLY A 3 9.97 -0.18 -9.50
N ALA A 4 9.73 0.19 -8.25
CA ALA A 4 8.65 -0.36 -7.44
C ALA A 4 7.28 0.04 -8.00
N ALA A 5 6.32 -0.86 -7.97
CA ALA A 5 4.96 -0.57 -8.44
C ALA A 5 4.09 0.07 -7.36
N ASN A 6 4.34 -0.25 -6.10
CA ASN A 6 3.56 0.23 -4.96
C ASN A 6 4.46 0.65 -3.80
N MET A 7 3.85 1.28 -2.79
CA MET A 7 4.59 1.82 -1.65
C MET A 7 5.15 0.73 -0.72
N GLN A 8 4.52 -0.43 -0.61
CA GLN A 8 5.06 -1.54 0.15
C GLN A 8 6.42 -2.01 -0.42
N GLU A 9 6.53 -2.06 -1.73
CA GLU A 9 7.76 -2.42 -2.42
C GLU A 9 8.80 -1.28 -2.37
N ALA A 10 8.37 -0.05 -2.55
CA ALA A 10 9.25 1.12 -2.52
C ALA A 10 9.93 1.31 -1.15
N LEU A 11 9.20 1.09 -0.05
CA LEU A 11 9.73 1.24 1.31
C LEU A 11 10.76 0.18 1.72
N LYS A 12 10.90 -0.92 0.97
CA LYS A 12 11.99 -1.89 1.18
C LYS A 12 13.38 -1.27 1.05
N PHE A 13 13.49 -0.20 0.28
CA PHE A 13 14.74 0.53 0.06
C PHE A 13 14.95 1.67 1.06
N SER A 14 14.03 1.87 2.00
CA SER A 14 14.11 2.96 2.98
C SER A 14 14.89 2.54 4.21
N THR A 15 15.86 3.37 4.63
CA THR A 15 16.65 3.11 5.83
C THR A 15 15.79 3.17 7.09
N GLY A 16 15.89 2.14 7.94
CA GLY A 16 15.23 2.10 9.25
C GLY A 16 13.75 1.72 9.22
N ILE A 17 13.27 1.24 8.08
CA ILE A 17 11.98 0.56 7.95
C ILE A 17 12.24 -0.91 7.62
N ILE A 18 11.59 -1.80 8.34
CA ILE A 18 11.55 -3.23 8.02
C ILE A 18 10.18 -3.49 7.41
N THR A 19 10.14 -3.91 6.16
CA THR A 19 8.89 -4.29 5.50
C THR A 19 8.75 -5.81 5.48
N SER A 20 7.56 -6.30 5.76
CA SER A 20 7.21 -7.70 5.58
C SER A 20 6.01 -7.82 4.65
N SER A 21 6.03 -8.84 3.79
CA SER A 21 4.93 -9.19 2.90
C SER A 21 4.96 -10.69 2.63
N GLN A 22 3.84 -11.28 2.30
CA GLN A 22 3.73 -12.73 2.08
C GLN A 22 3.90 -13.14 0.62
N GLY A 23 4.10 -12.22 -0.27
CA GLY A 23 4.22 -12.51 -1.69
C GLY A 23 5.17 -11.59 -2.42
N PRO A 24 5.48 -11.89 -3.67
CA PRO A 24 6.28 -11.02 -4.52
C PRO A 24 5.59 -9.65 -4.70
N ARG A 25 6.39 -8.63 -4.96
CA ARG A 25 5.94 -7.22 -5.15
C ARG A 25 5.15 -6.64 -3.97
N GLY A 26 5.46 -7.08 -2.75
CA GLY A 26 4.79 -6.57 -1.57
C GLY A 26 3.36 -7.06 -1.36
N LEU A 27 2.91 -8.02 -2.16
CA LEU A 27 1.58 -8.61 -2.02
C LEU A 27 1.36 -9.15 -0.61
N SER A 28 0.16 -8.96 -0.11
CA SER A 28 -0.30 -9.50 1.15
C SER A 28 -1.68 -10.12 1.00
N GLN A 29 -2.08 -10.88 1.99
CA GLN A 29 -3.43 -11.41 2.07
C GLN A 29 -4.36 -10.34 2.67
N GLY A 30 -4.69 -9.31 1.88
CA GLY A 30 -5.36 -8.13 2.38
C GLY A 30 -4.42 -7.27 3.24
N THR A 31 -4.96 -6.36 4.03
CA THR A 31 -4.22 -5.40 4.86
C THR A 31 -3.48 -6.01 6.06
N MET A 32 -3.67 -7.31 6.34
CA MET A 32 -3.27 -7.90 7.62
C MET A 32 -1.82 -8.39 7.66
N THR A 33 -1.18 -8.61 6.53
CA THR A 33 0.11 -9.32 6.46
C THR A 33 1.26 -8.52 5.89
N ALA A 34 0.98 -7.45 5.13
CA ALA A 34 2.00 -6.51 4.71
C ALA A 34 2.17 -5.44 5.79
N LYS A 35 3.38 -5.30 6.31
CA LYS A 35 3.67 -4.36 7.39
C LYS A 35 4.91 -3.55 7.05
N ALA A 36 4.93 -2.33 7.53
CA ALA A 36 6.12 -1.51 7.64
C ALA A 36 6.39 -1.26 9.12
N VAL A 37 7.51 -1.73 9.62
CA VAL A 37 7.86 -1.68 11.03
C VAL A 37 8.98 -0.66 11.21
N ILE A 38 8.75 0.35 12.05
CA ILE A 38 9.74 1.36 12.40
C ILE A 38 10.37 0.97 13.74
N ARG A 39 11.70 0.90 13.80
CA ARG A 39 12.47 0.58 15.02
C ARG A 39 12.07 -0.72 15.72
N GLY A 40 11.57 -1.71 14.98
CA GLY A 40 11.17 -2.98 15.57
C GLY A 40 9.85 -2.97 16.34
N VAL A 41 9.11 -1.87 16.33
CA VAL A 41 7.77 -1.80 16.95
C VAL A 41 6.74 -2.33 15.95
N GLU A 42 6.26 -3.56 16.16
CA GLU A 42 5.35 -4.25 15.23
C GLU A 42 3.96 -3.60 15.11
N LYS A 43 3.51 -2.97 16.19
CA LYS A 43 2.23 -2.24 16.22
C LYS A 43 2.52 -0.80 16.63
N GLY A 44 2.00 0.16 15.90
CA GLY A 44 2.21 1.58 16.22
C GLY A 44 2.90 2.35 15.10
N THR A 45 2.85 1.85 13.87
CA THR A 45 3.17 2.66 12.69
C THR A 45 1.89 3.28 12.17
N LEU A 46 1.80 4.60 12.23
CA LEU A 46 0.73 5.36 11.62
C LEU A 46 1.12 5.69 10.18
N VAL A 47 0.24 5.37 9.25
CA VAL A 47 0.39 5.72 7.83
C VAL A 47 -0.57 6.84 7.49
N LEU A 48 -0.04 7.89 6.91
CA LEU A 48 -0.81 9.03 6.40
C LEU A 48 -0.63 9.13 4.88
N VAL A 49 -1.67 9.55 4.19
CA VAL A 49 -1.60 10.00 2.80
C VAL A 49 -2.05 11.46 2.74
N ASN A 50 -1.16 12.35 2.36
CA ASN A 50 -1.36 13.80 2.41
C ASN A 50 -1.89 14.29 3.78
N GLY A 51 -1.36 13.73 4.89
CA GLY A 51 -1.81 14.05 6.24
C GLY A 51 -3.06 13.29 6.72
N VAL A 52 -3.76 12.58 5.85
CA VAL A 52 -4.96 11.81 6.19
C VAL A 52 -4.59 10.42 6.72
N PRO A 53 -5.02 10.04 7.93
CA PRO A 53 -4.75 8.71 8.47
C PRO A 53 -5.40 7.59 7.63
N MET A 54 -4.58 6.58 7.29
CA MET A 54 -5.01 5.40 6.53
C MET A 54 -5.26 4.18 7.42
N ASN A 55 -4.86 4.25 8.68
CA ASN A 55 -5.02 3.13 9.59
C ASN A 55 -6.50 2.93 9.96
N GLN A 56 -6.98 1.70 9.77
CA GLN A 56 -8.27 1.24 10.26
C GLN A 56 -8.03 0.14 11.30
N SER A 57 -8.36 0.41 12.56
CA SER A 57 -8.11 -0.54 13.67
C SER A 57 -6.65 -1.02 13.73
N GLY A 58 -5.69 -0.13 13.48
CA GLY A 58 -4.26 -0.43 13.44
C GLY A 58 -3.77 -1.15 12.17
N MET A 59 -4.64 -1.35 11.19
CA MET A 59 -4.31 -1.95 9.89
C MET A 59 -4.25 -0.87 8.80
N TYR A 60 -3.38 -1.08 7.82
CA TYR A 60 -3.22 -0.22 6.65
C TYR A 60 -2.71 -1.04 5.45
N SER A 61 -2.87 -0.52 4.24
CA SER A 61 -2.38 -1.16 3.03
C SER A 61 -1.48 -0.22 2.23
N LEU A 62 -0.18 -0.48 2.25
CA LEU A 62 0.80 0.24 1.42
C LEU A 62 0.88 -0.31 -0.01
N GLN A 63 0.41 -1.53 -0.23
CA GLN A 63 0.38 -2.15 -1.55
C GLN A 63 -0.66 -1.50 -2.48
N ASP A 64 -1.68 -0.88 -1.89
CA ASP A 64 -2.77 -0.25 -2.65
C ASP A 64 -2.43 1.18 -3.09
N ILE A 65 -1.26 1.70 -2.70
CA ILE A 65 -0.78 3.03 -3.09
C ILE A 65 0.27 2.88 -4.21
N ALA A 66 -0.05 3.41 -5.39
CA ALA A 66 0.87 3.38 -6.52
C ALA A 66 2.09 4.28 -6.29
N SER A 67 3.30 3.75 -6.45
CA SER A 67 4.54 4.53 -6.26
C SER A 67 4.68 5.69 -7.25
N ASP A 68 4.11 5.55 -8.43
CA ASP A 68 4.15 6.58 -9.47
C ASP A 68 3.34 7.85 -9.12
N SER A 69 2.37 7.75 -8.18
CA SER A 69 1.61 8.90 -7.68
C SER A 69 2.32 9.67 -6.57
N VAL A 70 3.37 9.09 -5.98
CA VAL A 70 4.04 9.64 -4.81
C VAL A 70 5.15 10.60 -5.19
N GLU A 71 5.18 11.76 -4.54
CA GLU A 71 6.26 12.74 -4.64
C GLU A 71 7.37 12.43 -3.65
N LYS A 72 7.01 12.24 -2.39
CA LYS A 72 7.95 11.95 -1.31
C LYS A 72 7.29 11.18 -0.17
N VAL A 73 8.13 10.56 0.65
CA VAL A 73 7.72 9.92 1.90
C VAL A 73 8.47 10.57 3.05
N GLU A 74 7.73 11.04 4.03
CA GLU A 74 8.25 11.59 5.26
C GLU A 74 8.13 10.55 6.37
N ILE A 75 9.24 10.26 7.05
CA ILE A 75 9.27 9.26 8.11
C ILE A 75 9.64 9.95 9.42
N VAL A 76 8.70 9.99 10.35
CA VAL A 76 8.92 10.48 11.72
C VAL A 76 9.17 9.30 12.63
N ARG A 77 10.37 9.22 13.18
CA ARG A 77 10.81 8.12 14.04
C ARG A 77 10.73 8.52 15.51
N GLY A 78 9.83 7.91 16.25
CA GLY A 78 9.60 8.23 17.67
C GLY A 78 8.86 9.58 17.85
N GLY A 79 8.33 9.80 19.04
CA GLY A 79 7.61 11.05 19.35
C GLY A 79 6.28 11.25 18.62
N GLY A 80 5.95 10.42 17.66
CA GLY A 80 4.70 10.53 16.90
C GLY A 80 3.45 10.41 17.78
N ALA A 81 3.54 9.67 18.86
CA ALA A 81 2.44 9.51 19.81
C ALA A 81 1.99 10.83 20.47
N VAL A 82 2.88 11.82 20.58
CA VAL A 82 2.56 13.15 21.15
C VAL A 82 1.68 13.94 20.18
N LEU A 83 1.94 13.82 18.86
CA LEU A 83 1.24 14.59 17.83
C LEU A 83 0.04 13.82 17.24
N TYR A 84 0.14 12.49 17.15
CA TYR A 84 -0.77 11.64 16.38
C TYR A 84 -1.45 10.53 17.22
N GLY A 85 -1.22 10.52 18.55
CA GLY A 85 -1.82 9.53 19.43
C GLY A 85 -1.08 8.17 19.49
N SER A 86 -1.68 7.20 20.18
CA SER A 86 -1.06 5.90 20.49
C SER A 86 -0.77 5.04 19.26
N GLU A 87 -1.48 5.23 18.16
CA GLU A 87 -1.26 4.51 16.91
C GLU A 87 0.09 4.86 16.25
N ALA A 88 0.70 5.97 16.63
CA ALA A 88 2.00 6.44 16.15
C ALA A 88 3.15 6.15 17.12
N SER A 89 3.00 5.18 18.04
CA SER A 89 4.03 4.89 19.06
C SER A 89 5.37 4.42 18.48
N GLY A 90 5.36 3.72 17.35
CA GLY A 90 6.57 3.32 16.61
C GLY A 90 7.08 4.41 15.66
N GLY A 91 6.19 5.23 15.15
CA GLY A 91 6.49 6.30 14.21
C GLY A 91 5.37 6.56 13.21
N VAL A 92 5.61 7.52 12.32
CA VAL A 92 4.67 7.95 11.28
C VAL A 92 5.33 7.83 9.93
N ILE A 93 4.60 7.30 8.96
CA ILE A 93 4.94 7.32 7.53
C ILE A 93 3.92 8.22 6.85
N ASN A 94 4.32 9.40 6.41
CA ASN A 94 3.45 10.30 5.66
C ASN A 94 3.83 10.27 4.17
N ILE A 95 2.91 9.81 3.35
CA ILE A 95 3.04 9.67 1.91
C ILE A 95 2.44 10.90 1.27
N ILE A 96 3.27 11.70 0.62
CA ILE A 96 2.84 12.91 -0.07
C ILE A 96 2.68 12.60 -1.56
N THR A 97 1.47 12.75 -2.07
CA THR A 97 1.21 12.57 -3.50
C THR A 97 1.63 13.79 -4.30
N LYS A 98 1.93 13.59 -5.57
CA LYS A 98 2.42 14.64 -6.47
C LYS A 98 1.43 15.79 -6.60
N GLY A 99 1.91 17.00 -6.43
CA GLY A 99 1.14 18.23 -6.66
C GLY A 99 0.89 18.49 -8.14
N THR A 100 1.88 18.20 -8.98
CA THR A 100 1.81 18.22 -10.44
C THR A 100 2.20 16.87 -11.00
N ARG A 101 1.73 16.54 -12.19
CA ARG A 101 1.98 15.26 -12.86
C ARG A 101 2.70 15.48 -14.18
N ASP A 102 3.66 14.63 -14.47
CA ASP A 102 4.14 14.49 -15.84
C ASP A 102 3.11 13.69 -16.64
N THR A 103 2.78 14.16 -17.83
CA THR A 103 1.95 13.37 -18.76
C THR A 103 2.79 12.21 -19.27
N LYS A 104 2.46 11.01 -18.84
CA LYS A 104 3.20 9.80 -19.18
C LYS A 104 2.32 8.57 -19.25
N VAL A 105 2.77 7.60 -20.04
CA VAL A 105 2.26 6.23 -20.05
C VAL A 105 3.41 5.30 -19.76
N LYS A 106 3.20 4.34 -18.86
CA LYS A 106 4.18 3.32 -18.51
C LYS A 106 3.52 1.96 -18.60
N ALA A 107 4.22 0.99 -19.17
CA ALA A 107 3.82 -0.41 -19.17
C ALA A 107 5.01 -1.26 -18.71
N GLY A 108 4.75 -2.20 -17.82
CA GLY A 108 5.73 -3.12 -17.29
C GLY A 108 5.21 -4.55 -17.34
N PHE A 109 6.10 -5.48 -17.62
CA PHE A 109 5.81 -6.92 -17.64
C PHE A 109 6.87 -7.65 -16.84
N GLY A 110 6.51 -8.74 -16.21
CA GLY A 110 7.44 -9.50 -15.39
C GLY A 110 7.07 -10.98 -15.28
N ASN A 111 7.81 -11.68 -14.43
CA ASN A 111 7.55 -13.09 -14.14
C ASN A 111 6.18 -13.29 -13.52
N TYR A 112 5.67 -14.50 -13.57
CA TYR A 112 4.34 -14.87 -13.03
C TYR A 112 3.17 -14.10 -13.64
N GLY A 113 3.28 -13.71 -14.92
CA GLY A 113 2.24 -12.94 -15.60
C GLY A 113 2.06 -11.52 -15.04
N GLN A 114 3.10 -10.95 -14.45
CA GLN A 114 3.05 -9.56 -13.97
C GLN A 114 2.79 -8.58 -15.10
N GLN A 115 1.87 -7.68 -14.86
CA GLN A 115 1.54 -6.55 -15.73
C GLN A 115 1.33 -5.33 -14.85
N ASN A 116 1.92 -4.23 -15.24
CA ASN A 116 1.74 -2.94 -14.59
C ASN A 116 1.54 -1.86 -15.65
N TYR A 117 0.46 -1.11 -15.52
CA TYR A 117 0.14 0.00 -16.41
C TYR A 117 -0.07 1.25 -15.57
N VAL A 118 0.58 2.33 -15.96
CA VAL A 118 0.40 3.63 -15.32
C VAL A 118 0.13 4.68 -16.39
N VAL A 119 -0.90 5.47 -16.15
CA VAL A 119 -1.22 6.65 -16.96
C VAL A 119 -1.29 7.84 -16.02
N SER A 120 -0.50 8.86 -16.30
CA SER A 120 -0.55 10.14 -15.60
C SER A 120 -0.82 11.25 -16.58
N ALA A 121 -1.60 12.22 -16.18
CA ALA A 121 -1.92 13.39 -16.98
C ALA A 121 -2.01 14.64 -16.11
N GLN A 122 -1.66 15.78 -16.71
CA GLN A 122 -1.74 17.10 -16.10
C GLN A 122 -2.53 18.02 -17.04
N ALA A 123 -3.52 18.73 -16.50
CA ALA A 123 -4.30 19.74 -17.21
C ALA A 123 -4.03 21.11 -16.60
N GLY A 124 -3.20 21.89 -17.30
CA GLY A 124 -2.70 23.17 -16.79
C GLY A 124 -1.91 22.99 -15.49
N ASP A 125 -2.01 23.98 -14.61
CA ASP A 125 -1.40 23.99 -13.27
C ASP A 125 -2.36 23.53 -12.17
N LYS A 126 -3.62 23.27 -12.53
CA LYS A 126 -4.69 23.02 -11.55
C LYS A 126 -5.05 21.56 -11.32
N PHE A 127 -5.04 20.74 -12.34
CA PHE A 127 -5.55 19.37 -12.23
C PHE A 127 -4.51 18.35 -12.67
N GLY A 128 -4.25 17.38 -11.81
CA GLY A 128 -3.39 16.24 -12.10
C GLY A 128 -4.04 14.93 -11.66
N ILE A 129 -3.90 13.90 -12.47
CA ILE A 129 -4.45 12.56 -12.23
C ILE A 129 -3.40 11.49 -12.53
N THR A 130 -3.39 10.43 -11.73
CA THR A 130 -2.64 9.20 -12.00
C THR A 130 -3.58 8.02 -11.84
N TYR A 131 -3.59 7.13 -12.84
CA TYR A 131 -4.20 5.81 -12.76
C TYR A 131 -3.11 4.75 -12.85
N SER A 132 -3.21 3.72 -12.01
CA SER A 132 -2.34 2.57 -12.03
C SER A 132 -3.14 1.28 -11.93
N TYR A 133 -2.80 0.33 -12.79
CA TYR A 133 -3.25 -1.05 -12.72
C TYR A 133 -2.04 -1.96 -12.51
N ASP A 134 -2.14 -2.86 -11.55
CA ASP A 134 -1.13 -3.87 -11.27
C ASP A 134 -1.78 -5.25 -11.21
N HIS A 135 -1.23 -6.19 -11.96
CA HIS A 135 -1.70 -7.57 -12.02
C HIS A 135 -0.54 -8.53 -11.77
N MET A 136 -0.83 -9.58 -11.03
CA MET A 136 0.00 -10.77 -10.90
C MET A 136 -0.83 -12.00 -11.16
N GLY A 137 -0.33 -12.87 -12.02
CA GLY A 137 -0.91 -14.18 -12.28
C GLY A 137 -0.52 -15.21 -11.23
N LYS A 138 -0.53 -16.47 -11.64
CA LYS A 138 -0.32 -17.57 -10.72
C LYS A 138 1.11 -17.66 -10.18
N VAL A 139 1.22 -17.78 -8.85
CA VAL A 139 2.48 -18.08 -8.15
C VAL A 139 2.23 -19.27 -7.23
N ASP A 140 2.94 -20.35 -7.45
CA ASP A 140 2.78 -21.57 -6.67
C ASP A 140 3.78 -21.66 -5.51
N HIS A 141 3.36 -22.28 -4.43
CA HIS A 141 4.17 -22.67 -3.29
C HIS A 141 4.93 -21.54 -2.61
N ILE A 142 4.20 -20.53 -2.16
CA ILE A 142 4.77 -19.47 -1.34
C ILE A 142 4.75 -19.93 0.11
N SER A 143 5.93 -20.08 0.71
CA SER A 143 6.06 -20.45 2.12
C SER A 143 5.61 -19.32 3.02
N HIS A 144 4.95 -19.67 4.12
CA HIS A 144 4.61 -18.67 5.14
C HIS A 144 5.88 -18.14 5.82
N PRO A 145 6.01 -16.84 6.08
CA PRO A 145 7.22 -16.25 6.68
C PRO A 145 7.62 -16.88 8.01
N ASP A 146 6.65 -17.28 8.83
CA ASP A 146 6.85 -17.90 10.14
C ASP A 146 6.93 -19.44 10.08
N GLY A 147 7.29 -20.02 8.94
CA GLY A 147 7.36 -21.46 8.76
C GLY A 147 6.00 -22.14 8.62
N GLY A 148 4.94 -21.37 8.51
CA GLY A 148 3.56 -21.84 8.40
C GLY A 148 2.91 -22.17 9.74
N ARG A 149 1.69 -21.72 9.93
CA ARG A 149 0.82 -22.11 11.05
C ARG A 149 -0.54 -22.52 10.52
N PRO A 150 -0.88 -23.81 10.54
CA PRO A 150 -0.11 -24.95 11.08
C PRO A 150 1.10 -25.31 10.23
N ALA A 151 2.04 -26.04 10.83
CA ALA A 151 3.29 -26.44 10.17
C ALA A 151 3.03 -27.15 8.82
N GLY A 152 3.84 -26.81 7.83
CA GLY A 152 3.66 -27.29 6.45
C GLY A 152 2.61 -26.53 5.64
N MET A 153 2.08 -25.44 6.16
CA MET A 153 1.19 -24.57 5.39
C MET A 153 1.99 -23.73 4.38
N TYR A 154 1.49 -23.70 3.17
CA TYR A 154 1.91 -22.79 2.12
C TYR A 154 0.69 -22.24 1.40
N TYR A 155 0.85 -21.27 0.55
CA TYR A 155 -0.25 -20.76 -0.25
C TYR A 155 0.19 -20.55 -1.71
N ASN A 156 -0.80 -20.58 -2.57
CA ASN A 156 -0.66 -20.21 -3.96
C ASN A 156 -1.42 -18.92 -4.20
N ILE A 157 -0.84 -18.00 -4.93
CA ILE A 157 -1.58 -16.89 -5.54
C ILE A 157 -2.19 -17.43 -6.83
N ILE A 158 -3.49 -17.30 -6.99
CA ILE A 158 -4.16 -17.61 -8.26
C ILE A 158 -4.14 -16.36 -9.14
N ARG A 159 -4.41 -15.21 -8.54
CA ARG A 159 -4.28 -13.88 -9.15
C ARG A 159 -4.27 -12.82 -8.05
N ALA A 160 -3.69 -11.68 -8.35
CA ALA A 160 -3.83 -10.47 -7.56
C ALA A 160 -3.93 -9.28 -8.52
N GLU A 161 -4.93 -8.44 -8.31
CA GLU A 161 -5.25 -7.29 -9.17
C GLU A 161 -5.47 -6.08 -8.30
N HIS A 162 -4.80 -4.98 -8.64
CA HIS A 162 -4.92 -3.71 -7.94
C HIS A 162 -5.23 -2.62 -8.96
N ASN A 163 -6.26 -1.84 -8.67
CA ASN A 163 -6.56 -0.59 -9.35
C ASN A 163 -6.35 0.55 -8.36
N TYR A 164 -5.69 1.57 -8.81
CA TYR A 164 -5.48 2.78 -8.03
C TYR A 164 -5.66 3.99 -8.92
N VAL A 165 -6.40 4.96 -8.44
CA VAL A 165 -6.49 6.27 -9.05
C VAL A 165 -6.37 7.34 -7.98
N ASP A 166 -5.55 8.34 -8.23
CA ASP A 166 -5.51 9.54 -7.42
C ASP A 166 -5.54 10.78 -8.32
N TRP A 167 -6.15 11.83 -7.82
CA TRP A 167 -6.15 13.12 -8.45
C TRP A 167 -6.10 14.25 -7.44
N ARG A 168 -5.56 15.36 -7.90
CA ARG A 168 -5.48 16.59 -7.14
C ARG A 168 -6.00 17.75 -7.98
N TYR A 169 -6.76 18.62 -7.33
CA TYR A 169 -7.22 19.87 -7.92
C TYR A 169 -6.77 21.05 -7.05
N ASN A 170 -5.92 21.92 -7.60
CA ASN A 170 -5.45 23.13 -6.95
C ASN A 170 -6.51 24.22 -7.15
N ILE A 171 -7.19 24.64 -6.07
CA ILE A 171 -8.24 25.66 -6.08
C ILE A 171 -7.61 27.04 -6.13
N THR A 172 -6.70 27.30 -5.19
CA THR A 172 -5.87 28.51 -5.10
C THR A 172 -4.46 28.13 -4.65
N ASP A 173 -3.58 29.12 -4.52
CA ASP A 173 -2.30 28.95 -3.84
C ASP A 173 -2.54 28.51 -2.37
N GLY A 174 -2.03 27.35 -2.02
CA GLY A 174 -2.19 26.73 -0.70
C GLY A 174 -3.50 25.98 -0.45
N LEU A 175 -4.57 26.17 -1.24
CA LEU A 175 -5.83 25.44 -1.07
C LEU A 175 -6.02 24.43 -2.20
N TYR A 176 -6.11 23.15 -1.86
CA TYR A 176 -6.26 22.09 -2.84
C TYR A 176 -7.12 20.92 -2.32
N PHE A 177 -7.71 20.21 -3.26
CA PHE A 177 -8.48 18.99 -3.00
C PHE A 177 -7.72 17.77 -3.52
N THR A 178 -7.76 16.69 -2.77
CA THR A 178 -7.23 15.37 -3.20
C THR A 178 -8.31 14.32 -3.10
N HIS A 179 -8.23 13.34 -3.98
CA HIS A 179 -9.02 12.13 -3.88
C HIS A 179 -8.17 10.94 -4.35
N ALA A 180 -8.25 9.85 -3.62
CA ALA A 180 -7.64 8.58 -3.98
C ALA A 180 -8.68 7.47 -3.84
N TYR A 181 -8.70 6.58 -4.82
CA TYR A 181 -9.48 5.35 -4.80
C TYR A 181 -8.57 4.17 -5.08
N SER A 182 -8.67 3.14 -4.27
CA SER A 182 -8.02 1.86 -4.52
C SER A 182 -9.02 0.71 -4.49
N GLU A 183 -8.78 -0.28 -5.33
CA GLU A 183 -9.49 -1.55 -5.33
C GLU A 183 -8.49 -2.70 -5.46
N ASN A 184 -8.56 -3.63 -4.52
CA ASN A 184 -7.81 -4.86 -4.53
C ASN A 184 -8.75 -6.04 -4.72
N ASN A 185 -8.38 -6.97 -5.60
CA ASN A 185 -9.06 -8.23 -5.83
C ASN A 185 -8.00 -9.33 -5.92
N SER A 186 -7.82 -10.06 -4.83
CA SER A 186 -6.79 -11.09 -4.71
C SER A 186 -7.39 -12.43 -4.36
N HIS A 187 -6.97 -13.47 -5.07
CA HIS A 187 -7.38 -14.86 -4.85
C HIS A 187 -6.18 -15.69 -4.46
N TYR A 188 -6.21 -16.23 -3.25
CA TYR A 188 -5.19 -17.08 -2.66
C TYR A 188 -5.80 -18.43 -2.31
N VAL A 189 -4.99 -19.48 -2.40
CA VAL A 189 -5.39 -20.83 -1.99
C VAL A 189 -4.37 -21.36 -1.00
N TYR A 190 -4.81 -21.60 0.23
CA TYR A 190 -3.98 -22.30 1.22
C TYR A 190 -3.89 -23.79 0.91
N ARG A 191 -2.71 -24.36 1.14
CA ARG A 191 -2.40 -25.77 0.98
C ARG A 191 -1.53 -26.25 2.13
N TYR A 192 -1.49 -27.54 2.32
CA TYR A 192 -0.66 -28.21 3.31
C TYR A 192 0.21 -29.26 2.62
N ASP A 193 1.50 -29.31 2.94
CA ASP A 193 2.45 -30.23 2.31
C ASP A 193 2.29 -31.70 2.78
N GLY A 194 1.42 -31.94 3.75
CA GLY A 194 1.12 -33.26 4.26
C GLY A 194 2.22 -33.93 5.06
N ARG A 195 3.37 -33.26 5.29
CA ARG A 195 4.52 -33.85 5.99
C ARG A 195 4.31 -33.96 7.49
N ASN A 196 3.43 -33.11 8.06
CA ASN A 196 3.14 -33.12 9.49
C ASN A 196 1.76 -33.71 9.77
N GLY A 197 1.73 -34.79 10.56
CA GLY A 197 0.59 -35.68 10.76
C GLY A 197 -0.77 -35.04 11.11
N LYS A 198 -0.79 -33.86 11.70
CA LYS A 198 -2.04 -33.14 12.05
C LYS A 198 -2.76 -32.52 10.85
N ASN A 199 -2.07 -32.23 9.76
CA ASN A 199 -2.61 -31.53 8.59
C ASN A 199 -2.60 -32.38 7.32
N LYS A 200 -2.21 -33.66 7.44
CA LYS A 200 -2.22 -34.60 6.31
C LYS A 200 -3.64 -34.76 5.81
N GLY A 201 -3.85 -34.46 4.55
CA GLY A 201 -5.17 -34.60 3.92
C GLY A 201 -6.18 -33.50 4.26
N GLN A 202 -5.77 -32.43 4.94
CA GLN A 202 -6.65 -31.29 5.13
C GLN A 202 -6.91 -30.60 3.78
N PRO A 203 -8.18 -30.26 3.48
CA PRO A 203 -8.50 -29.53 2.27
C PRO A 203 -7.85 -28.15 2.33
N GLY A 204 -7.40 -27.67 1.18
CA GLY A 204 -6.98 -26.29 1.06
C GLY A 204 -8.17 -25.34 1.26
N GLN A 205 -7.88 -24.08 1.56
CA GLN A 205 -8.88 -23.05 1.71
C GLN A 205 -8.73 -22.00 0.62
N ASP A 206 -9.79 -21.75 -0.13
CA ASP A 206 -9.89 -20.65 -1.07
C ASP A 206 -10.21 -19.36 -0.32
N MET A 207 -9.42 -18.33 -0.60
CA MET A 207 -9.57 -17.02 0.04
C MET A 207 -9.59 -15.94 -1.03
N ILE A 208 -10.71 -15.24 -1.12
CA ILE A 208 -10.87 -14.10 -2.00
C ILE A 208 -10.97 -12.85 -1.15
N TYR A 209 -10.00 -11.96 -1.33
CA TYR A 209 -9.98 -10.64 -0.69
C TYR A 209 -10.37 -9.58 -1.69
N LYS A 210 -11.41 -8.85 -1.36
CA LYS A 210 -11.82 -7.65 -2.11
C LYS A 210 -11.87 -6.49 -1.13
N THR A 211 -11.01 -5.52 -1.35
CA THR A 211 -11.01 -4.28 -0.57
C THR A 211 -11.23 -3.11 -1.50
N ARG A 212 -11.92 -2.11 -1.01
CA ARG A 212 -12.11 -0.82 -1.67
C ARG A 212 -11.90 0.26 -0.65
N GLU A 213 -11.17 1.27 -1.04
CA GLU A 213 -10.83 2.38 -0.17
C GLU A 213 -11.03 3.69 -0.93
N ASN A 214 -11.67 4.64 -0.30
CA ASN A 214 -11.89 5.98 -0.79
C ASN A 214 -11.37 6.97 0.22
N VAL A 215 -10.47 7.85 -0.20
CA VAL A 215 -9.94 8.90 0.63
C VAL A 215 -10.09 10.22 -0.09
N ALA A 216 -10.77 11.18 0.53
CA ALA A 216 -10.92 12.52 0.00
C ALA A 216 -10.46 13.54 1.03
N GLY A 217 -9.75 14.57 0.61
CA GLY A 217 -9.25 15.61 1.49
C GLY A 217 -9.32 16.99 0.87
N LEU A 218 -9.73 17.96 1.68
CA LEU A 218 -9.56 19.39 1.40
C LEU A 218 -8.43 19.90 2.29
N HIS A 219 -7.39 20.41 1.69
CA HIS A 219 -6.16 20.82 2.35
C HIS A 219 -5.91 22.31 2.18
N TYR A 220 -5.52 22.94 3.27
CA TYR A 220 -4.96 24.28 3.25
C TYR A 220 -3.54 24.25 3.84
N ASP A 221 -2.57 24.67 3.06
CA ASP A 221 -1.16 24.71 3.44
C ASP A 221 -0.54 25.99 2.86
N LYS A 222 -0.58 27.05 3.65
CA LYS A 222 0.01 28.33 3.26
C LYS A 222 0.54 29.05 4.48
N ASP A 223 1.72 29.63 4.35
CA ASP A 223 2.46 30.29 5.41
C ASP A 223 2.67 29.34 6.60
N ASP A 224 2.32 29.75 7.80
CA ASP A 224 2.43 28.94 9.02
C ASP A 224 1.11 28.19 9.35
N LEU A 225 0.09 28.27 8.49
CA LEU A 225 -1.22 27.65 8.73
C LEU A 225 -1.42 26.42 7.86
N LYS A 226 -1.72 25.28 8.54
CA LYS A 226 -2.13 24.03 7.91
C LYS A 226 -3.47 23.60 8.47
N ALA A 227 -4.38 23.20 7.59
CA ALA A 227 -5.67 22.66 7.97
C ALA A 227 -6.09 21.57 6.97
N ASP A 228 -6.51 20.43 7.48
CA ASP A 228 -6.94 19.29 6.70
C ASP A 228 -8.35 18.86 7.12
N PHE A 229 -9.25 18.76 6.14
CA PHE A 229 -10.56 18.15 6.29
C PHE A 229 -10.61 16.93 5.39
N TYR A 230 -10.95 15.78 5.93
CA TYR A 230 -10.92 14.55 5.15
C TYR A 230 -12.11 13.62 5.45
N TYR A 231 -12.38 12.77 4.48
CA TYR A 231 -13.29 11.64 4.54
C TYR A 231 -12.56 10.37 4.10
N HIS A 232 -12.72 9.31 4.88
CA HIS A 232 -12.14 8.00 4.64
C HIS A 232 -13.17 6.90 4.84
#